data_2ad7fdf6ac9d1e9c5cf651f244e441da
#
_entry.id   2ad7fdf6ac9d1e9c5cf651f244e441da
#
_cell.length_a   1.000
_cell.length_b   1.000
_cell.length_c   1.000
_cell.angle_alpha   90.00
_cell.angle_beta   90.00
_cell.angle_gamma   90.00
#
_symmetry.space_group_name_H-M   'P 1'
#
loop_
_entity.id
_entity.type
_entity.pdbx_description
1 polymer ?
#
loop_
_entity_poly.entity_id
_entity_poly.type
_entity_poly.pdbx_seq_one_letter_code
_entity_poly.pdbx_strand_id
1 'polypeptide(L)'
;MDHLKEAPDYLQDDHLSRGTKAYLKVLNGGAPVESLPVGEARRVLTDVQAAVHVDLSGIEESERTVESEGYTLRLNLVRPSGAGRVHLPAFVFIHGGGWVLGDYPTHRRLVRDLVVESGCAAVFVNY
;
A
#
# COMPACT_ATOMS: atom_id res chain seq x y z
N MET A 1 13.43 -36.00 -1.07
CA MET A 1 12.48 -35.90 0.05
C MET A 1 12.46 -34.45 0.49
N ASP A 2 11.48 -33.76 -0.03
CA ASP A 2 11.30 -32.33 0.23
C ASP A 2 10.71 -32.16 1.63
N HIS A 3 11.53 -31.67 2.56
CA HIS A 3 11.03 -31.20 3.84
C HIS A 3 10.34 -29.86 3.58
N LEU A 4 9.08 -29.92 3.16
CA LEU A 4 8.14 -28.82 3.36
C LEU A 4 8.13 -28.57 4.87
N LYS A 5 8.93 -27.59 5.31
CA LYS A 5 8.81 -27.07 6.68
C LYS A 5 7.38 -26.60 6.80
N GLU A 6 6.60 -27.26 7.65
CA GLU A 6 5.29 -26.75 8.07
C GLU A 6 5.46 -25.27 8.41
N ALA A 7 4.63 -24.43 7.82
CA ALA A 7 4.64 -23.02 8.14
C ALA A 7 4.46 -22.88 9.66
N PRO A 8 5.30 -22.08 10.34
CA PRO A 8 5.21 -21.94 11.78
C PRO A 8 3.79 -21.52 12.17
N ASP A 9 3.23 -22.17 13.19
CA ASP A 9 1.91 -21.83 13.71
C ASP A 9 1.96 -20.44 14.37
N TYR A 10 1.72 -19.40 13.56
CA TYR A 10 1.73 -18.00 14.01
C TYR A 10 0.72 -17.74 15.15
N LEU A 11 -0.30 -18.60 15.32
CA LEU A 11 -1.26 -18.44 16.42
C LEU A 11 -0.64 -18.74 17.78
N GLN A 12 0.42 -19.56 17.81
CA GLN A 12 1.16 -19.92 19.02
C GLN A 12 2.40 -19.04 19.25
N ASP A 13 2.71 -18.11 18.35
CA ASP A 13 3.87 -17.23 18.48
C ASP A 13 3.60 -16.13 19.52
N ASP A 14 4.28 -16.18 20.65
CA ASP A 14 4.14 -15.20 21.76
C ASP A 14 4.67 -13.81 21.41
N HIS A 15 5.47 -13.66 20.36
CA HIS A 15 5.98 -12.36 19.89
C HIS A 15 4.93 -11.60 19.07
N LEU A 16 3.87 -12.26 18.62
CA LEU A 16 2.80 -11.61 17.85
C LEU A 16 1.67 -11.11 18.75
N SER A 17 1.27 -9.86 18.53
CA SER A 17 0.11 -9.30 19.24
C SER A 17 -1.18 -10.03 18.88
N ARG A 18 -2.19 -9.95 19.74
CA ARG A 18 -3.53 -10.50 19.46
C ARG A 18 -4.12 -9.92 18.17
N GLY A 19 -3.93 -8.62 17.92
CA GLY A 19 -4.38 -7.96 16.70
C GLY A 19 -3.69 -8.51 15.45
N THR A 20 -2.38 -8.71 15.53
CA THR A 20 -1.60 -9.31 14.44
C THR A 20 -2.05 -10.73 14.15
N LYS A 21 -2.25 -11.57 15.17
CA LYS A 21 -2.75 -12.93 15.01
C LYS A 21 -4.14 -12.97 14.35
N ALA A 22 -5.05 -12.06 14.77
CA ALA A 22 -6.38 -11.95 14.19
C ALA A 22 -6.33 -11.54 12.71
N TYR A 23 -5.48 -10.59 12.36
CA TYR A 23 -5.25 -10.16 10.99
C TYR A 23 -4.69 -11.29 10.12
N LEU A 24 -3.65 -11.98 10.58
CA LEU A 24 -3.04 -13.11 9.89
C LEU A 24 -4.04 -14.27 9.68
N LYS A 25 -4.92 -14.50 10.63
CA LYS A 25 -5.98 -15.51 10.49
C LYS A 25 -6.93 -15.18 9.33
N VAL A 26 -7.29 -13.92 9.16
CA VAL A 26 -8.13 -13.48 8.03
C VAL A 26 -7.35 -13.59 6.73
N LEU A 27 -6.12 -13.08 6.71
CA LEU A 27 -5.28 -13.08 5.51
C LEU A 27 -4.97 -14.49 5.00
N ASN A 28 -4.67 -15.42 5.91
CA ASN A 28 -4.32 -16.80 5.58
C ASN A 28 -5.55 -17.73 5.46
N GLY A 29 -6.76 -17.20 5.61
CA GLY A 29 -8.00 -17.97 5.48
C GLY A 29 -8.40 -18.31 4.04
N GLY A 30 -7.75 -17.70 3.05
CA GLY A 30 -7.97 -17.92 1.63
C GLY A 30 -6.86 -18.71 0.95
N ALA A 31 -6.93 -18.79 -0.38
CA ALA A 31 -5.83 -19.34 -1.18
C ALA A 31 -4.58 -18.49 -1.03
N PRO A 32 -3.36 -19.07 -0.99
CA PRO A 32 -2.13 -18.34 -0.93
C PRO A 32 -2.02 -17.33 -2.10
N VAL A 33 -1.66 -16.10 -1.80
CA VAL A 33 -1.66 -14.99 -2.79
C VAL A 33 -0.77 -15.33 -4.00
N GLU A 34 0.34 -16.03 -3.77
CA GLU A 34 1.26 -16.49 -4.81
C GLU A 34 0.67 -17.56 -5.75
N SER A 35 -0.43 -18.20 -5.35
CA SER A 35 -1.14 -19.18 -6.19
C SER A 35 -2.23 -18.57 -7.06
N LEU A 36 -2.54 -17.30 -6.86
CA LEU A 36 -3.61 -16.60 -7.55
C LEU A 36 -3.13 -15.97 -8.87
N PRO A 37 -4.00 -15.84 -9.87
CA PRO A 37 -3.75 -14.96 -11.00
C PRO A 37 -3.43 -13.54 -10.52
N VAL A 38 -2.50 -12.85 -11.19
CA VAL A 38 -2.00 -11.52 -10.77
C VAL A 38 -3.11 -10.53 -10.46
N GLY A 39 -4.15 -10.48 -11.29
CA GLY A 39 -5.29 -9.58 -11.06
C GLY A 39 -6.08 -9.91 -9.79
N GLU A 40 -6.18 -11.18 -9.42
CA GLU A 40 -6.84 -11.61 -8.19
C GLU A 40 -5.96 -11.35 -6.96
N ALA A 41 -4.67 -11.65 -7.06
CA ALA A 41 -3.69 -11.35 -6.02
C ALA A 41 -3.69 -9.85 -5.65
N ARG A 42 -3.76 -8.96 -6.65
CA ARG A 42 -3.86 -7.51 -6.44
C ARG A 42 -5.16 -7.12 -5.73
N ARG A 43 -6.30 -7.74 -6.12
CA ARG A 43 -7.58 -7.46 -5.45
C ARG A 43 -7.59 -7.85 -3.98
N VAL A 44 -6.94 -8.94 -3.60
CA VAL A 44 -6.84 -9.35 -2.18
C VAL A 44 -6.32 -8.21 -1.31
N LEU A 45 -5.22 -7.56 -1.70
CA LEU A 45 -4.67 -6.43 -0.95
C LEU A 45 -5.59 -5.21 -0.95
N THR A 46 -6.15 -4.88 -2.11
CA THR A 46 -7.05 -3.73 -2.25
C THR A 46 -8.31 -3.92 -1.39
N ASP A 47 -8.89 -5.12 -1.40
CA ASP A 47 -10.10 -5.44 -0.63
C ASP A 47 -9.85 -5.42 0.87
N VAL A 48 -8.70 -5.96 1.33
CA VAL A 48 -8.30 -5.91 2.74
C VAL A 48 -8.14 -4.45 3.21
N GLN A 49 -7.54 -3.59 2.40
CA GLN A 49 -7.41 -2.16 2.72
C GLN A 49 -8.77 -1.45 2.70
N ALA A 50 -9.62 -1.75 1.71
CA ALA A 50 -10.95 -1.15 1.59
C ALA A 50 -11.90 -1.55 2.74
N ALA A 51 -11.69 -2.72 3.34
CA ALA A 51 -12.49 -3.19 4.47
C ALA A 51 -12.22 -2.42 5.78
N VAL A 52 -11.15 -1.64 5.85
CA VAL A 52 -10.78 -0.87 7.04
C VAL A 52 -11.13 0.59 6.83
N HIS A 53 -12.01 1.12 7.69
CA HIS A 53 -12.27 2.57 7.70
C HIS A 53 -11.07 3.31 8.26
N VAL A 54 -10.52 4.23 7.46
CA VAL A 54 -9.38 5.07 7.85
C VAL A 54 -9.67 6.53 7.57
N ASP A 55 -9.14 7.41 8.40
CA ASP A 55 -9.19 8.85 8.15
C ASP A 55 -8.20 9.20 7.04
N LEU A 56 -8.73 9.70 5.93
CA LEU A 56 -7.97 10.19 4.78
C LEU A 56 -8.08 11.71 4.61
N SER A 57 -8.56 12.41 5.63
CA SER A 57 -8.65 13.87 5.63
C SER A 57 -7.28 14.54 5.71
N GLY A 58 -7.23 15.84 5.47
CA GLY A 58 -6.03 16.63 5.58
C GLY A 58 -5.12 16.63 4.35
N ILE A 59 -5.54 16.00 3.26
CA ILE A 59 -4.79 15.97 2.00
C ILE A 59 -5.64 16.39 0.79
N GLU A 60 -4.96 16.86 -0.24
CA GLU A 60 -5.47 17.06 -1.59
C GLU A 60 -4.72 16.11 -2.53
N GLU A 61 -5.46 15.43 -3.40
CA GLU A 61 -4.94 14.42 -4.29
C GLU A 61 -5.18 14.80 -5.74
N SER A 62 -4.22 14.50 -6.60
CA SER A 62 -4.36 14.63 -8.05
C SER A 62 -3.53 13.56 -8.75
N GLU A 63 -3.85 13.29 -10.01
CA GLU A 63 -3.12 12.33 -10.82
C GLU A 63 -2.36 13.04 -11.94
N ARG A 64 -1.23 12.46 -12.32
CA ARG A 64 -0.43 12.86 -13.48
C ARG A 64 0.04 11.62 -14.21
N THR A 65 0.13 11.74 -15.50
CA THR A 65 0.75 10.76 -16.38
C THR A 65 2.03 11.37 -16.94
N VAL A 66 3.11 10.62 -16.85
CA VAL A 66 4.41 10.98 -17.43
C VAL A 66 4.76 9.94 -18.47
N GLU A 67 5.15 10.40 -19.65
CA GLU A 67 5.65 9.55 -20.72
C GLU A 67 7.15 9.80 -20.89
N SER A 68 7.94 8.73 -20.86
CA SER A 68 9.38 8.78 -21.07
C SER A 68 9.86 7.50 -21.73
N GLU A 69 10.65 7.62 -22.78
CA GLU A 69 11.29 6.50 -23.49
C GLU A 69 10.31 5.38 -23.90
N GLY A 70 9.07 5.73 -24.24
CA GLY A 70 8.02 4.77 -24.63
C GLY A 70 7.28 4.11 -23.47
N TYR A 71 7.58 4.50 -22.24
CA TYR A 71 6.86 4.05 -21.04
C TYR A 71 5.90 5.13 -20.56
N THR A 72 4.72 4.71 -20.13
CA THR A 72 3.71 5.56 -19.48
C THR A 72 3.69 5.25 -18.00
N LEU A 73 3.93 6.27 -17.18
CA LEU A 73 3.94 6.16 -15.73
C LEU A 73 2.84 7.01 -15.12
N ARG A 74 1.98 6.39 -14.31
CA ARG A 74 0.96 7.12 -13.54
C ARG A 74 1.51 7.50 -12.17
N LEU A 75 1.28 8.75 -11.80
CA LEU A 75 1.69 9.32 -10.53
C LEU A 75 0.46 9.82 -9.77
N ASN A 76 0.39 9.54 -8.47
CA ASN A 76 -0.51 10.23 -7.57
C ASN A 76 0.29 11.31 -6.83
N LEU A 77 -0.18 12.55 -6.95
CA LEU A 77 0.37 13.71 -6.24
C LEU A 77 -0.50 13.97 -5.02
N VAL A 78 0.11 14.00 -3.86
CA VAL A 78 -0.58 14.20 -2.59
C VAL A 78 0.03 15.41 -1.88
N ARG A 79 -0.81 16.35 -1.47
CA ARG A 79 -0.40 17.60 -0.81
C ARG A 79 -1.19 17.77 0.48
N PRO A 80 -0.63 18.45 1.50
CA PRO A 80 -1.44 18.88 2.64
C PRO A 80 -2.58 19.78 2.17
N SER A 81 -3.78 19.57 2.72
CA SER A 81 -4.94 20.41 2.47
C SER A 81 -4.66 21.86 2.86
N GLY A 82 -5.15 22.78 2.05
CA GLY A 82 -4.99 24.22 2.32
C GLY A 82 -3.60 24.80 2.00
N ALA A 83 -2.67 24.00 1.49
CA ALA A 83 -1.35 24.48 1.09
C ALA A 83 -1.39 25.40 -0.15
N GLY A 84 -2.50 25.38 -0.91
CA GLY A 84 -2.65 26.23 -2.08
C GLY A 84 -1.54 26.00 -3.12
N ARG A 85 -1.00 27.10 -3.66
CA ARG A 85 0.09 27.07 -4.66
C ARG A 85 1.49 27.23 -4.07
N VAL A 86 1.65 27.09 -2.75
CA VAL A 86 2.94 27.20 -2.10
C VAL A 86 3.87 26.08 -2.59
N HIS A 87 5.14 26.41 -2.80
CA HIS A 87 6.18 25.42 -3.06
C HIS A 87 6.45 24.64 -1.77
N LEU A 88 6.25 23.34 -1.80
CA LEU A 88 6.49 22.45 -0.68
C LEU A 88 7.71 21.56 -0.98
N PRO A 89 8.48 21.20 0.04
CA PRO A 89 9.37 20.06 -0.09
C PRO A 89 8.56 18.84 -0.54
N ALA A 90 9.16 17.97 -1.34
CA ALA A 90 8.47 16.79 -1.85
C ALA A 90 9.34 15.56 -1.69
N PHE A 91 8.67 14.41 -1.49
CA PHE A 91 9.32 13.11 -1.54
C PHE A 91 8.66 12.23 -2.59
N VAL A 92 9.43 11.31 -3.16
CA VAL A 92 8.96 10.29 -4.08
C VAL A 92 8.73 9.01 -3.28
N PHE A 93 7.53 8.45 -3.37
CA PHE A 93 7.16 7.21 -2.72
C PHE A 93 7.15 6.07 -3.75
N ILE A 94 8.08 5.14 -3.59
CA ILE A 94 8.19 3.93 -4.42
C ILE A 94 7.79 2.76 -3.53
N HIS A 95 6.64 2.15 -3.83
CA HIS A 95 6.07 1.11 -2.97
C HIS A 95 6.76 -0.24 -3.15
N GLY A 96 6.65 -1.11 -2.14
CA GLY A 96 7.01 -2.52 -2.25
C GLY A 96 5.89 -3.36 -2.89
N GLY A 97 6.12 -4.67 -3.01
CA GLY A 97 5.14 -5.62 -3.52
C GLY A 97 5.69 -6.57 -4.58
N GLY A 98 7.03 -6.69 -4.68
CA GLY A 98 7.70 -7.62 -5.59
C GLY A 98 7.39 -7.34 -7.06
N TRP A 99 7.17 -6.09 -7.44
CA TRP A 99 6.76 -5.62 -8.78
C TRP A 99 5.41 -6.18 -9.26
N VAL A 100 4.71 -6.91 -8.43
CA VAL A 100 3.42 -7.56 -8.77
C VAL A 100 2.28 -6.95 -8.00
N LEU A 101 2.46 -6.74 -6.69
CA LEU A 101 1.43 -6.30 -5.76
C LEU A 101 1.65 -4.84 -5.35
N GLY A 102 0.56 -4.22 -4.93
CA GLY A 102 0.57 -2.86 -4.42
C GLY A 102 0.22 -1.82 -5.49
N ASP A 103 -0.41 -0.77 -5.03
CA ASP A 103 -0.83 0.40 -5.80
C ASP A 103 -1.08 1.56 -4.83
N TYR A 104 -1.51 2.70 -5.35
CA TYR A 104 -1.82 3.85 -4.50
C TYR A 104 -2.93 3.56 -3.47
N PRO A 105 -4.07 2.93 -3.83
CA PRO A 105 -5.10 2.57 -2.84
C PRO A 105 -4.57 1.77 -1.65
N THR A 106 -3.65 0.84 -1.86
CA THR A 106 -3.10 -0.01 -0.80
C THR A 106 -2.12 0.73 0.12
N HIS A 107 -1.54 1.86 -0.31
CA HIS A 107 -0.58 2.66 0.44
C HIS A 107 -1.12 4.05 0.82
N ARG A 108 -2.32 4.39 0.39
CA ARG A 108 -2.91 5.74 0.51
C ARG A 108 -2.89 6.28 1.93
N ARG A 109 -3.23 5.45 2.92
CA ARG A 109 -3.17 5.83 4.33
C ARG A 109 -1.76 6.21 4.76
N LEU A 110 -0.78 5.38 4.47
CA LEU A 110 0.62 5.65 4.84
C LEU A 110 1.11 6.94 4.19
N VAL A 111 0.83 7.14 2.90
CA VAL A 111 1.21 8.36 2.18
C VAL A 111 0.51 9.58 2.79
N ARG A 112 -0.80 9.46 3.11
CA ARG A 112 -1.55 10.51 3.79
C ARG A 112 -0.91 10.89 5.13
N ASP A 113 -0.59 9.91 5.96
CA ASP A 113 -0.01 10.15 7.28
C ASP A 113 1.37 10.82 7.15
N LEU A 114 2.21 10.37 6.23
CA LEU A 114 3.50 10.99 5.95
C LEU A 114 3.36 12.45 5.48
N VAL A 115 2.41 12.73 4.60
CA VAL A 115 2.15 14.09 4.09
C VAL A 115 1.66 15.01 5.19
N VAL A 116 0.70 14.57 5.99
CA VAL A 116 0.12 15.37 7.07
C VAL A 116 1.15 15.66 8.16
N GLU A 117 1.90 14.64 8.59
CA GLU A 117 2.88 14.78 9.67
C GLU A 117 4.14 15.56 9.25
N SER A 118 4.58 15.44 8.01
CA SER A 118 5.77 16.13 7.53
C SER A 118 5.50 17.52 6.97
N GLY A 119 4.27 17.82 6.53
CA GLY A 119 3.96 19.02 5.76
C GLY A 119 4.53 19.02 4.33
N CYS A 120 5.14 17.91 3.89
CA CYS A 120 5.69 17.77 2.54
C CYS A 120 4.62 17.31 1.56
N ALA A 121 4.85 17.52 0.27
CA ALA A 121 4.10 16.84 -0.78
C ALA A 121 4.68 15.45 -1.05
N ALA A 122 3.85 14.53 -1.52
CA ALA A 122 4.28 13.21 -1.99
C ALA A 122 4.01 13.04 -3.47
N VAL A 123 4.91 12.33 -4.15
CA VAL A 123 4.72 11.79 -5.49
C VAL A 123 4.75 10.27 -5.37
N PHE A 124 3.59 9.64 -5.45
CA PHE A 124 3.48 8.19 -5.44
C PHE A 124 3.59 7.65 -6.86
N VAL A 125 4.46 6.66 -7.05
CA VAL A 125 4.73 6.05 -8.34
C VAL A 125 3.94 4.75 -8.47
N ASN A 126 3.04 4.68 -9.46
CA ASN A 126 2.35 3.42 -9.83
C ASN A 126 3.14 2.77 -10.98
N TYR A 127 3.78 1.67 -10.69
CA TYR A 127 4.59 0.91 -11.67
C TYR A 127 4.12 -0.55 -11.81
#